data_1bb4b9143920e4aa8a7989a019d456ae
#
_entry.id   1bb4b9143920e4aa8a7989a019d456ae
#
_cell.length_a   1.000
_cell.length_b   1.000
_cell.length_c   1.000
_cell.angle_alpha   90.00
_cell.angle_beta   90.00
_cell.angle_gamma   90.00
#
_symmetry.space_group_name_H-M   'P 1'
#
loop_
_entity.id
_entity.type
_entity.pdbx_description
1 polymer ?
#
loop_
_entity_poly.entity_id
_entity_poly.type
_entity_poly.pdbx_seq_one_letter_code
_entity_poly.pdbx_strand_id
1 'polypeptide(L)'
;MSGGFRSRSAGRRSQETARNQEPERKGQKNGRGDRRGQASRRGGANKRGPATRTGDAAREAAFDVLLRVSEEGAYANLALPALLRERKISGRDAAFATELTYGALRTQGVLDAVIAENSSRELDRIDPRVLAALRLGTYQLLYTRVSSHAAVDTSVRLVEAAGQGKAKGFANGILRTIDRSTPQQWFDRLTPSGALEAAAFRHAHPAWIARSFFAALGLDSESSPDQLAELERALESDSARPAVHLVARPGELSAEELALSIGGEEGTYSPYAVYLDEGDPGQLEPVRERLAAVQDEGSQLIARAVAEVPVEGDQGKWLDLCAGPGGKAALMGALARIDGASVDAVESSAHRAELVRKATDGLPVRVHTADGRDPGLAPGYDRVLVDAPCSGLGALRRRPEARWTKSEQDIAELTTLQSDLLA
;
A
#
# COMPACT_ATOMS: atom_id res chain seq x y z
N MET A 1 -29.95 20.31 48.11
CA MET A 1 -29.47 19.59 49.29
C MET A 1 -28.19 18.93 48.85
N SER A 2 -27.09 19.54 48.97
CA SER A 2 -26.16 19.82 50.06
C SER A 2 -25.43 18.55 50.55
N GLY A 3 -24.12 18.63 50.44
CA GLY A 3 -23.07 18.02 51.20
C GLY A 3 -22.11 17.18 50.37
N GLY A 4 -20.92 17.48 50.05
CA GLY A 4 -19.90 18.38 50.60
C GLY A 4 -19.08 17.72 51.71
N PHE A 5 -17.88 17.21 51.44
CA PHE A 5 -16.80 17.27 52.43
C PHE A 5 -15.43 17.05 51.75
N ARG A 6 -14.66 18.05 51.81
CA ARG A 6 -13.23 18.34 52.02
C ARG A 6 -12.68 17.47 53.17
N SER A 7 -11.42 17.21 53.45
CA SER A 7 -10.13 17.81 53.09
C SER A 7 -9.03 17.22 53.96
N ARG A 8 -7.76 17.47 53.61
CA ARG A 8 -6.55 17.65 54.46
C ARG A 8 -5.88 16.36 54.97
N SER A 9 -4.61 16.29 55.14
CA SER A 9 -3.40 17.11 54.92
C SER A 9 -2.18 16.38 55.46
N ALA A 10 -1.05 16.54 54.77
CA ALA A 10 0.27 16.95 55.27
C ALA A 10 1.05 16.16 56.35
N GLY A 11 2.34 16.06 56.12
CA GLY A 11 3.44 15.96 57.10
C GLY A 11 4.59 15.10 56.56
N ARG A 12 5.63 15.56 56.00
CA ARG A 12 6.84 16.33 56.32
C ARG A 12 7.81 15.62 57.29
N ARG A 13 9.08 15.61 56.86
CA ARG A 13 10.38 15.60 57.57
C ARG A 13 10.97 14.23 57.86
N SER A 14 12.31 14.03 57.89
CA SER A 14 13.54 14.83 57.59
C SER A 14 14.72 13.88 57.67
N GLN A 15 15.79 14.16 56.90
CA GLN A 15 17.23 14.13 57.23
C GLN A 15 17.77 12.95 58.07
N GLU A 16 18.92 12.35 57.70
CA GLU A 16 20.28 12.90 57.96
C GLU A 16 21.38 11.99 57.39
N THR A 17 22.28 12.59 56.71
CA THR A 17 23.75 12.55 56.58
C THR A 17 24.60 11.52 57.40
N ALA A 18 25.63 10.94 56.75
CA ALA A 18 27.03 10.82 57.18
C ALA A 18 27.87 10.20 56.08
N ARG A 19 28.77 10.88 55.50
CA ARG A 19 30.22 11.16 55.48
C ARG A 19 31.10 10.09 56.15
N ASN A 20 32.10 9.56 55.35
CA ASN A 20 33.53 9.63 55.62
C ASN A 20 34.29 8.68 54.66
N GLN A 21 35.19 9.20 53.93
CA GLN A 21 36.67 9.41 54.04
C GLN A 21 37.48 8.36 53.28
N GLU A 22 38.25 8.92 52.33
CA GLU A 22 39.48 8.35 51.74
C GLU A 22 40.59 8.18 52.79
N PRO A 23 41.66 7.42 52.47
CA PRO A 23 42.92 8.14 52.26
C PRO A 23 43.79 7.64 51.09
N GLU A 24 44.55 8.60 50.57
CA GLU A 24 45.71 8.51 49.68
C GLU A 24 46.93 7.74 50.26
N ARG A 25 47.79 7.20 49.35
CA ARG A 25 49.29 7.30 49.35
C ARG A 25 49.87 6.79 48.06
N LYS A 26 50.48 7.67 47.24
CA LYS A 26 51.91 7.87 46.88
C LYS A 26 52.74 6.57 46.79
N GLY A 27 53.31 6.18 45.64
CA GLY A 27 54.27 6.80 44.79
C GLY A 27 55.40 5.79 44.46
N GLN A 28 55.87 5.71 43.27
CA GLN A 28 57.27 5.86 42.85
C GLN A 28 57.57 5.30 41.45
N LYS A 29 58.45 5.99 40.77
CA LYS A 29 58.94 5.85 39.40
C LYS A 29 59.87 4.62 39.21
N ASN A 30 59.90 4.07 38.01
CA ASN A 30 60.97 4.06 37.02
C ASN A 30 60.97 2.78 36.18
N GLY A 31 61.29 2.93 34.91
CA GLY A 31 61.81 1.86 34.10
C GLY A 31 61.34 1.86 32.61
N ARG A 32 62.21 2.38 31.76
CA ARG A 32 62.16 2.33 30.30
C ARG A 32 62.11 0.88 29.78
N GLY A 33 61.35 0.68 28.74
CA GLY A 33 61.35 -0.54 27.94
C GLY A 33 60.47 -0.48 26.71
N ASP A 34 61.03 -0.07 25.59
CA ASP A 34 60.45 -0.19 24.25
C ASP A 34 59.99 -1.62 23.94
N ARG A 35 58.75 -1.81 23.59
CA ARG A 35 58.29 -2.88 22.67
C ARG A 35 57.00 -2.48 21.97
N ARG A 36 57.11 -2.29 20.65
CA ARG A 36 56.01 -2.21 19.70
C ARG A 36 55.07 -3.39 19.92
N GLY A 37 53.84 -3.10 20.31
CA GLY A 37 52.75 -4.05 20.38
C GLY A 37 51.51 -3.44 19.69
N GLN A 38 51.09 -4.05 18.61
CA GLN A 38 49.88 -3.74 17.88
C GLN A 38 48.68 -3.75 18.81
N ALA A 39 48.10 -2.58 19.10
CA ALA A 39 46.80 -2.47 19.73
C ALA A 39 45.72 -2.64 18.67
N SER A 40 45.11 -3.81 18.64
CA SER A 40 43.86 -4.06 17.92
C SER A 40 42.76 -3.17 18.50
N ARG A 41 42.43 -2.11 17.79
CA ARG A 41 41.25 -1.33 18.04
C ARG A 41 40.03 -2.21 17.69
N ARG A 42 39.43 -2.83 18.68
CA ARG A 42 38.04 -3.32 18.59
C ARG A 42 37.16 -2.12 18.49
N GLY A 43 36.97 -1.63 17.26
CA GLY A 43 35.92 -0.69 16.91
C GLY A 43 34.56 -1.39 17.02
N GLY A 44 33.71 -0.91 17.91
CA GLY A 44 32.32 -1.31 17.94
C GLY A 44 31.72 -1.12 16.54
N ALA A 45 31.29 -2.22 15.92
CA ALA A 45 30.56 -2.19 14.67
C ALA A 45 29.22 -1.50 14.90
N ASN A 46 29.19 -0.21 14.66
CA ASN A 46 27.96 0.55 14.48
C ASN A 46 27.26 -0.08 13.27
N LYS A 47 26.20 -0.83 13.47
CA LYS A 47 25.35 -1.38 12.41
C LYS A 47 24.67 -0.18 11.71
N ARG A 48 25.41 0.48 10.83
CA ARG A 48 24.82 1.38 9.84
C ARG A 48 23.97 0.49 8.96
N GLY A 49 22.67 0.82 8.83
CA GLY A 49 21.82 0.24 7.80
C GLY A 49 22.49 0.42 6.43
N PRO A 50 21.99 -0.27 5.38
CA PRO A 50 22.58 -0.17 4.06
C PRO A 50 22.75 1.31 3.69
N ALA A 51 23.97 1.69 3.29
CA ALA A 51 24.27 3.06 2.92
C ALA A 51 23.32 3.47 1.77
N THR A 52 22.61 4.58 1.93
CA THR A 52 21.80 5.15 0.87
C THR A 52 22.70 5.47 -0.32
N ARG A 53 22.26 5.12 -1.53
CA ARG A 53 23.03 5.31 -2.77
C ARG A 53 23.19 6.79 -3.14
N THR A 54 22.18 7.60 -2.81
CA THR A 54 22.13 9.03 -3.15
C THR A 54 22.12 9.94 -1.92
N GLY A 55 21.95 9.39 -0.74
CA GLY A 55 21.72 10.13 0.51
C GLY A 55 20.26 10.54 0.73
N ASP A 56 19.33 10.10 -0.14
CA ASP A 56 17.89 10.41 -0.07
C ASP A 56 17.08 9.11 0.01
N ALA A 57 16.89 8.61 1.23
CA ALA A 57 16.25 7.32 1.47
C ALA A 57 14.80 7.26 0.95
N ALA A 58 14.06 8.35 1.05
CA ALA A 58 12.66 8.40 0.60
C ALA A 58 12.54 8.27 -0.92
N ARG A 59 13.34 9.03 -1.65
CA ARG A 59 13.35 8.97 -3.13
C ARG A 59 13.89 7.64 -3.65
N GLU A 60 14.90 7.08 -3.00
CA GLU A 60 15.42 5.76 -3.33
C GLU A 60 14.37 4.66 -3.11
N ALA A 61 13.61 4.73 -2.01
CA ALA A 61 12.54 3.77 -1.76
C ALA A 61 11.44 3.86 -2.82
N ALA A 62 10.98 5.07 -3.15
CA ALA A 62 9.99 5.27 -4.21
C ALA A 62 10.51 4.76 -5.57
N PHE A 63 11.74 5.09 -5.93
CA PHE A 63 12.38 4.63 -7.17
C PHE A 63 12.45 3.10 -7.26
N ASP A 64 12.88 2.43 -6.21
CA ASP A 64 13.00 0.98 -6.20
C ASP A 64 11.63 0.28 -6.27
N VAL A 65 10.58 0.88 -5.67
CA VAL A 65 9.21 0.35 -5.82
C VAL A 65 8.70 0.53 -7.24
N LEU A 66 8.91 1.70 -7.88
CA LEU A 66 8.51 1.90 -9.27
C LEU A 66 9.19 0.88 -10.21
N LEU A 67 10.45 0.55 -9.97
CA LEU A 67 11.15 -0.48 -10.74
C LEU A 67 10.55 -1.86 -10.52
N ARG A 68 10.30 -2.27 -9.27
CA ARG A 68 9.67 -3.56 -8.96
C ARG A 68 8.28 -3.68 -9.60
N VAL A 69 7.52 -2.59 -9.61
CA VAL A 69 6.20 -2.57 -10.27
C VAL A 69 6.35 -2.76 -11.77
N SER A 70 7.27 -2.03 -12.42
CA SER A 70 7.42 -2.05 -13.87
C SER A 70 8.15 -3.29 -14.42
N GLU A 71 9.12 -3.83 -13.69
CA GLU A 71 9.95 -4.96 -14.17
C GLU A 71 9.49 -6.31 -13.63
N GLU A 72 8.96 -6.37 -12.38
CA GLU A 72 8.61 -7.60 -11.68
C GLU A 72 7.08 -7.78 -11.54
N GLY A 73 6.27 -6.79 -11.94
CA GLY A 73 4.82 -6.80 -11.72
C GLY A 73 4.40 -6.78 -10.26
N ALA A 74 5.27 -6.24 -9.39
CA ALA A 74 5.01 -6.17 -7.95
C ALA A 74 3.84 -5.21 -7.65
N TYR A 75 3.12 -5.50 -6.57
CA TYR A 75 2.07 -4.62 -6.07
C TYR A 75 2.68 -3.55 -5.17
N ALA A 76 2.46 -2.28 -5.50
CA ALA A 76 3.03 -1.15 -4.76
C ALA A 76 2.60 -1.14 -3.28
N ASN A 77 1.35 -1.49 -2.99
CA ASN A 77 0.80 -1.56 -1.63
C ASN A 77 1.42 -2.65 -0.75
N LEU A 78 2.09 -3.63 -1.34
CA LEU A 78 2.87 -4.66 -0.62
C LEU A 78 4.36 -4.32 -0.60
N ALA A 79 4.90 -3.85 -1.73
CA ALA A 79 6.32 -3.60 -1.90
C ALA A 79 6.80 -2.40 -1.07
N LEU A 80 6.06 -1.28 -1.06
CA LEU A 80 6.47 -0.07 -0.36
C LEU A 80 6.54 -0.25 1.16
N PRO A 81 5.50 -0.75 1.86
CA PRO A 81 5.59 -0.94 3.31
C PRO A 81 6.69 -1.92 3.72
N ALA A 82 6.88 -2.99 2.94
CA ALA A 82 7.96 -3.95 3.18
C ALA A 82 9.34 -3.28 3.08
N LEU A 83 9.56 -2.49 2.04
CA LEU A 83 10.82 -1.78 1.80
C LEU A 83 11.09 -0.70 2.86
N LEU A 84 10.06 0.06 3.27
CA LEU A 84 10.19 1.06 4.33
C LEU A 84 10.61 0.42 5.66
N ARG A 85 10.01 -0.72 6.02
CA ARG A 85 10.40 -1.48 7.22
C ARG A 85 11.83 -2.03 7.13
N GLU A 86 12.18 -2.65 6.00
CA GLU A 86 13.52 -3.19 5.75
C GLU A 86 14.60 -2.11 5.92
N ARG A 87 14.35 -0.93 5.36
CA ARG A 87 15.29 0.20 5.39
C ARG A 87 15.14 1.09 6.62
N LYS A 88 14.20 0.78 7.51
CA LYS A 88 13.90 1.58 8.72
C LYS A 88 13.58 3.04 8.42
N ILE A 89 12.87 3.28 7.32
CA ILE A 89 12.37 4.59 6.93
C ILE A 89 11.03 4.82 7.64
N SER A 90 10.89 5.92 8.36
CA SER A 90 9.70 6.23 9.15
C SER A 90 9.38 7.74 9.14
N GLY A 91 8.26 8.13 9.72
CA GLY A 91 7.87 9.53 9.86
C GLY A 91 7.77 10.26 8.51
N ARG A 92 8.33 11.46 8.44
CA ARG A 92 8.26 12.32 7.24
C ARG A 92 8.84 11.68 5.99
N ASP A 93 9.91 10.92 6.11
CA ASP A 93 10.55 10.28 4.96
C ASP A 93 9.69 9.13 4.44
N ALA A 94 9.04 8.36 5.30
CA ALA A 94 8.09 7.34 4.89
C ALA A 94 6.84 7.95 4.22
N ALA A 95 6.30 9.04 4.77
CA ALA A 95 5.19 9.77 4.18
C ALA A 95 5.56 10.33 2.80
N PHE A 96 6.77 10.87 2.66
CA PHE A 96 7.24 11.41 1.39
C PHE A 96 7.52 10.31 0.36
N ALA A 97 8.10 9.18 0.76
CA ALA A 97 8.25 8.02 -0.12
C ALA A 97 6.90 7.49 -0.60
N THR A 98 5.90 7.47 0.29
CA THR A 98 4.52 7.08 -0.02
C THR A 98 3.89 8.02 -1.04
N GLU A 99 4.00 9.33 -0.82
CA GLU A 99 3.51 10.36 -1.76
C GLU A 99 4.14 10.20 -3.14
N LEU A 100 5.48 10.08 -3.21
CA LEU A 100 6.19 9.93 -4.47
C LEU A 100 5.81 8.65 -5.22
N THR A 101 5.70 7.53 -4.50
CA THR A 101 5.38 6.23 -5.10
C THR A 101 3.97 6.22 -5.67
N TYR A 102 2.98 6.46 -4.81
CA TYR A 102 1.58 6.38 -5.25
C TYR A 102 1.19 7.54 -6.18
N GLY A 103 1.77 8.72 -5.97
CA GLY A 103 1.57 9.85 -6.84
C GLY A 103 2.09 9.59 -8.25
N ALA A 104 3.32 9.12 -8.39
CA ALA A 104 3.89 8.80 -9.69
C ALA A 104 3.14 7.65 -10.39
N LEU A 105 2.74 6.60 -9.68
CA LEU A 105 1.95 5.50 -10.25
C LEU A 105 0.55 5.97 -10.67
N ARG A 106 -0.10 6.78 -9.87
CA ARG A 106 -1.44 7.30 -10.15
C ARG A 106 -1.46 8.18 -11.38
N THR A 107 -0.45 9.04 -11.54
CA THR A 107 -0.37 10.03 -12.64
C THR A 107 0.50 9.58 -13.80
N GLN A 108 0.94 8.32 -13.84
CA GLN A 108 1.94 7.83 -14.79
C GLN A 108 1.62 8.19 -16.25
N GLY A 109 0.38 8.06 -16.72
CA GLY A 109 0.03 8.38 -18.10
C GLY A 109 0.27 9.86 -18.47
N VAL A 110 -0.02 10.77 -17.55
CA VAL A 110 0.29 12.21 -17.74
C VAL A 110 1.80 12.44 -17.71
N LEU A 111 2.52 11.79 -16.75
CA LEU A 111 3.99 11.90 -16.69
C LEU A 111 4.64 11.39 -17.98
N ASP A 112 4.18 10.27 -18.48
CA ASP A 112 4.67 9.63 -19.70
C ASP A 112 4.42 10.52 -20.93
N ALA A 113 3.23 11.13 -21.05
CA ALA A 113 2.93 12.07 -22.12
C ALA A 113 3.85 13.30 -22.09
N VAL A 114 4.09 13.87 -20.91
CA VAL A 114 5.00 15.01 -20.74
C VAL A 114 6.45 14.61 -21.02
N ILE A 115 6.90 13.43 -20.61
CA ILE A 115 8.25 12.93 -20.90
C ILE A 115 8.41 12.68 -22.40
N ALA A 116 7.43 12.04 -23.04
CA ALA A 116 7.45 11.73 -24.47
C ALA A 116 7.56 12.98 -25.34
N GLU A 117 6.81 14.04 -25.02
CA GLU A 117 6.86 15.34 -25.72
C GLU A 117 8.26 15.99 -25.67
N ASN A 118 9.04 15.69 -24.62
CA ASN A 118 10.37 16.25 -24.40
C ASN A 118 11.52 15.28 -24.69
N SER A 119 11.20 14.08 -25.15
CA SER A 119 12.19 13.03 -25.42
C SER A 119 12.41 12.85 -26.93
N SER A 120 13.66 12.72 -27.32
CA SER A 120 14.02 12.30 -28.68
C SER A 120 13.90 10.79 -28.92
N ARG A 121 13.46 10.04 -27.90
CA ARG A 121 13.34 8.57 -27.93
C ARG A 121 11.92 8.18 -27.52
N GLU A 122 11.39 7.14 -28.13
CA GLU A 122 10.18 6.48 -27.66
C GLU A 122 10.37 5.96 -26.24
N LEU A 123 9.31 5.96 -25.42
CA LEU A 123 9.40 5.61 -23.98
C LEU A 123 9.86 4.17 -23.75
N ASP A 124 9.47 3.24 -24.60
CA ASP A 124 9.86 1.83 -24.57
C ASP A 124 11.35 1.60 -24.85
N ARG A 125 12.02 2.58 -25.48
CA ARG A 125 13.45 2.58 -25.77
C ARG A 125 14.29 3.29 -24.69
N ILE A 126 13.66 3.82 -23.67
CA ILE A 126 14.35 4.39 -22.50
C ILE A 126 14.57 3.26 -21.49
N ASP A 127 15.82 3.13 -21.01
CA ASP A 127 16.10 2.15 -19.91
C ASP A 127 15.11 2.34 -18.77
N PRO A 128 14.46 1.28 -18.25
CA PRO A 128 13.44 1.37 -17.22
C PRO A 128 13.87 2.17 -15.98
N ARG A 129 15.14 2.07 -15.60
CA ARG A 129 15.70 2.84 -14.48
C ARG A 129 15.77 4.33 -14.77
N VAL A 130 16.06 4.71 -16.01
CA VAL A 130 16.05 6.12 -16.43
C VAL A 130 14.62 6.64 -16.48
N LEU A 131 13.69 5.85 -17.03
CA LEU A 131 12.29 6.22 -17.12
C LEU A 131 11.65 6.37 -15.73
N ALA A 132 11.92 5.45 -14.79
CA ALA A 132 11.45 5.56 -13.41
C ALA A 132 11.95 6.84 -12.72
N ALA A 133 13.21 7.20 -12.91
CA ALA A 133 13.77 8.45 -12.39
C ALA A 133 13.15 9.69 -13.05
N LEU A 134 12.88 9.64 -14.37
CA LEU A 134 12.19 10.71 -15.10
C LEU A 134 10.75 10.87 -14.59
N ARG A 135 10.00 9.78 -14.39
CA ARG A 135 8.65 9.81 -13.83
C ARG A 135 8.65 10.46 -12.44
N LEU A 136 9.56 10.06 -11.55
CA LEU A 136 9.68 10.68 -10.21
C LEU A 136 10.06 12.17 -10.28
N GLY A 137 10.97 12.55 -11.17
CA GLY A 137 11.35 13.96 -11.40
C GLY A 137 10.18 14.78 -11.91
N THR A 138 9.49 14.27 -12.93
CA THR A 138 8.33 14.93 -13.55
C THR A 138 7.18 15.04 -12.54
N TYR A 139 6.91 13.99 -11.75
CA TYR A 139 5.91 14.04 -10.67
C TYR A 139 6.21 15.16 -9.68
N GLN A 140 7.46 15.25 -9.22
CA GLN A 140 7.88 16.31 -8.30
C GLN A 140 7.70 17.71 -8.89
N LEU A 141 8.03 17.89 -10.16
CA LEU A 141 7.89 19.19 -10.87
C LEU A 141 6.43 19.60 -11.06
N LEU A 142 5.54 18.66 -11.34
CA LEU A 142 4.15 18.97 -11.70
C LEU A 142 3.17 18.94 -10.53
N TYR A 143 3.41 18.09 -9.51
CA TYR A 143 2.40 17.77 -8.49
C TYR A 143 2.84 18.04 -7.05
N THR A 144 4.11 18.45 -6.83
CA THR A 144 4.60 18.66 -5.45
C THR A 144 5.12 20.07 -5.25
N ARG A 145 5.36 20.42 -3.97
CA ARG A 145 6.00 21.71 -3.59
C ARG A 145 7.52 21.60 -3.48
N VAL A 146 8.10 20.52 -3.97
CA VAL A 146 9.56 20.37 -4.03
C VAL A 146 10.13 21.42 -4.99
N SER A 147 11.24 22.07 -4.59
CA SER A 147 11.88 23.03 -5.50
C SER A 147 12.36 22.33 -6.78
N SER A 148 12.20 22.98 -7.92
CA SER A 148 12.59 22.45 -9.24
C SER A 148 14.05 21.98 -9.26
N HIS A 149 14.94 22.75 -8.63
CA HIS A 149 16.35 22.36 -8.53
C HIS A 149 16.53 21.02 -7.80
N ALA A 150 15.84 20.82 -6.68
CA ALA A 150 15.92 19.57 -5.92
C ALA A 150 15.28 18.39 -6.68
N ALA A 151 14.15 18.62 -7.34
CA ALA A 151 13.48 17.59 -8.14
C ALA A 151 14.38 17.10 -9.28
N VAL A 152 15.02 18.00 -10.01
CA VAL A 152 15.94 17.66 -11.11
C VAL A 152 17.20 16.98 -10.59
N ASP A 153 17.90 17.60 -9.62
CA ASP A 153 19.18 17.09 -9.11
C ASP A 153 19.06 15.69 -8.50
N THR A 154 18.04 15.48 -7.65
CA THR A 154 17.85 14.18 -7.00
C THR A 154 17.47 13.08 -8.00
N SER A 155 16.66 13.38 -9.02
CA SER A 155 16.32 12.43 -10.07
C SER A 155 17.51 12.05 -10.94
N VAL A 156 18.37 13.02 -11.26
CA VAL A 156 19.63 12.75 -11.98
C VAL A 156 20.60 11.91 -11.15
N ARG A 157 20.65 12.11 -9.83
CA ARG A 157 21.42 11.24 -8.92
C ARG A 157 20.88 9.81 -8.89
N LEU A 158 19.56 9.62 -8.92
CA LEU A 158 18.96 8.28 -9.02
C LEU A 158 19.41 7.55 -10.29
N VAL A 159 19.42 8.25 -11.43
CA VAL A 159 19.94 7.69 -12.71
C VAL A 159 21.39 7.23 -12.54
N GLU A 160 22.25 8.04 -11.93
CA GLU A 160 23.66 7.69 -11.70
C GLU A 160 23.79 6.49 -10.74
N ALA A 161 23.09 6.55 -9.61
CA ALA A 161 23.11 5.48 -8.59
C ALA A 161 22.56 4.15 -9.10
N ALA A 162 21.68 4.18 -10.11
CA ALA A 162 21.17 3.01 -10.83
C ALA A 162 22.13 2.45 -11.90
N GLY A 163 23.35 2.97 -11.98
CA GLY A 163 24.36 2.54 -12.95
C GLY A 163 24.19 3.13 -14.37
N GLN A 164 23.28 4.08 -14.54
CA GLN A 164 22.97 4.70 -15.82
C GLN A 164 23.66 6.07 -16.00
N GLY A 165 24.89 6.23 -15.48
CA GLY A 165 25.60 7.50 -15.48
C GLY A 165 25.76 8.17 -16.87
N LYS A 166 25.80 7.37 -17.95
CA LYS A 166 25.82 7.88 -19.33
C LYS A 166 24.52 8.60 -19.71
N ALA A 167 23.41 8.30 -19.08
CA ALA A 167 22.09 8.91 -19.35
C ALA A 167 21.82 10.17 -18.49
N LYS A 168 22.74 10.59 -17.62
CA LYS A 168 22.56 11.78 -16.76
C LYS A 168 22.23 13.04 -17.56
N GLY A 169 22.98 13.29 -18.63
CA GLY A 169 22.76 14.46 -19.49
C GLY A 169 21.39 14.44 -20.17
N PHE A 170 20.95 13.27 -20.63
CA PHE A 170 19.63 13.05 -21.20
C PHE A 170 18.52 13.33 -20.19
N ALA A 171 18.59 12.71 -19.00
CA ALA A 171 17.58 12.92 -17.95
C ALA A 171 17.54 14.37 -17.47
N ASN A 172 18.69 15.01 -17.26
CA ASN A 172 18.77 16.41 -16.88
C ASN A 172 18.17 17.34 -17.95
N GLY A 173 18.44 17.06 -19.23
CA GLY A 173 17.89 17.84 -20.36
C GLY A 173 16.38 17.80 -20.39
N ILE A 174 15.78 16.61 -20.29
CA ILE A 174 14.32 16.42 -20.27
C ILE A 174 13.71 17.16 -19.08
N LEU A 175 14.17 16.88 -17.85
CA LEU A 175 13.58 17.48 -16.64
C LEU A 175 13.69 19.00 -16.60
N ARG A 176 14.80 19.57 -17.07
CA ARG A 176 14.94 21.03 -17.19
C ARG A 176 14.04 21.63 -18.25
N THR A 177 13.73 20.89 -19.33
CA THR A 177 12.78 21.36 -20.34
C THR A 177 11.36 21.31 -19.80
N ILE A 178 11.01 20.27 -19.06
CA ILE A 178 9.71 20.16 -18.37
C ILE A 178 9.51 21.32 -17.38
N ASP A 179 10.53 21.67 -16.61
CA ASP A 179 10.51 22.75 -15.61
C ASP A 179 10.28 24.17 -16.21
N ARG A 180 10.44 24.35 -17.52
CA ARG A 180 10.21 25.64 -18.17
C ARG A 180 8.74 25.99 -18.37
N SER A 181 7.84 25.03 -18.26
CA SER A 181 6.40 25.22 -18.42
C SER A 181 5.69 24.89 -17.10
N THR A 182 4.62 25.61 -16.82
CA THR A 182 3.77 25.31 -15.66
C THR A 182 2.98 24.03 -15.89
N PRO A 183 2.49 23.35 -14.82
CA PRO A 183 1.59 22.20 -14.97
C PRO A 183 0.41 22.49 -15.88
N GLN A 184 -0.24 23.67 -15.72
CA GLN A 184 -1.38 24.05 -16.56
C GLN A 184 -1.02 24.13 -18.05
N GLN A 185 0.14 24.69 -18.40
CA GLN A 185 0.59 24.75 -19.79
C GLN A 185 0.82 23.36 -20.39
N TRP A 186 1.27 22.38 -19.58
CA TRP A 186 1.38 21.00 -20.02
C TRP A 186 0.01 20.37 -20.26
N PHE A 187 -0.95 20.57 -19.35
CA PHE A 187 -2.31 20.09 -19.54
C PHE A 187 -2.97 20.71 -20.76
N ASP A 188 -2.87 22.02 -20.95
CA ASP A 188 -3.45 22.72 -22.10
C ASP A 188 -2.89 22.22 -23.45
N ARG A 189 -1.61 21.82 -23.45
CA ARG A 189 -0.93 21.31 -24.66
C ARG A 189 -1.25 19.87 -24.98
N LEU A 190 -1.36 19.02 -23.96
CA LEU A 190 -1.39 17.56 -24.13
C LEU A 190 -2.78 16.95 -23.95
N THR A 191 -3.76 17.70 -23.45
CA THR A 191 -5.13 17.19 -23.33
C THR A 191 -5.71 16.90 -24.71
N PRO A 192 -6.17 15.65 -24.96
CA PRO A 192 -6.82 15.28 -26.22
C PRO A 192 -8.07 16.13 -26.53
N SER A 193 -8.47 16.20 -27.79
CA SER A 193 -9.65 16.97 -28.22
C SER A 193 -10.99 16.24 -27.96
N GLY A 194 -10.98 14.91 -27.83
CA GLY A 194 -12.18 14.12 -27.50
C GLY A 194 -12.58 14.35 -26.04
N ALA A 195 -13.88 14.48 -25.76
CA ALA A 195 -14.35 14.83 -24.42
C ALA A 195 -14.04 13.73 -23.38
N LEU A 196 -14.25 12.47 -23.75
CA LEU A 196 -13.95 11.31 -22.90
C LEU A 196 -12.42 11.14 -22.73
N GLU A 197 -11.65 11.24 -23.80
CA GLU A 197 -10.20 11.16 -23.76
C GLU A 197 -9.60 12.33 -22.96
N ALA A 198 -10.19 13.51 -23.04
CA ALA A 198 -9.79 14.66 -22.22
C ALA A 198 -10.05 14.42 -20.73
N ALA A 199 -11.20 13.87 -20.37
CA ALA A 199 -11.53 13.48 -19.00
C ALA A 199 -10.55 12.40 -18.50
N ALA A 200 -10.32 11.37 -19.31
CA ALA A 200 -9.37 10.30 -18.99
C ALA A 200 -7.96 10.85 -18.72
N PHE A 201 -7.47 11.74 -19.59
CA PHE A 201 -6.14 12.36 -19.45
C PHE A 201 -6.04 13.22 -18.18
N ARG A 202 -7.02 14.11 -17.95
CA ARG A 202 -7.04 14.98 -16.75
C ARG A 202 -6.99 14.20 -15.45
N HIS A 203 -7.68 13.06 -15.39
CA HIS A 203 -7.72 12.18 -14.22
C HIS A 203 -6.69 11.04 -14.27
N ALA A 204 -5.76 11.09 -15.24
CA ALA A 204 -4.68 10.13 -15.41
C ALA A 204 -5.15 8.68 -15.49
N HIS A 205 -6.12 8.41 -16.36
CA HIS A 205 -6.60 7.08 -16.71
C HIS A 205 -6.33 6.78 -18.19
N PRO A 206 -6.05 5.52 -18.56
CA PRO A 206 -6.17 5.08 -19.95
C PRO A 206 -7.58 5.32 -20.48
N ALA A 207 -7.72 5.73 -21.73
CA ALA A 207 -9.02 6.02 -22.34
C ALA A 207 -9.97 4.82 -22.31
N TRP A 208 -9.47 3.59 -22.45
CA TRP A 208 -10.29 2.38 -22.37
C TRP A 208 -10.91 2.18 -20.98
N ILE A 209 -10.21 2.52 -19.90
CA ILE A 209 -10.76 2.48 -18.54
C ILE A 209 -11.87 3.52 -18.39
N ALA A 210 -11.65 4.75 -18.85
CA ALA A 210 -12.68 5.78 -18.82
C ALA A 210 -13.93 5.37 -19.62
N ARG A 211 -13.77 4.73 -20.78
CA ARG A 211 -14.89 4.14 -21.54
C ARG A 211 -15.61 3.06 -20.76
N SER A 212 -14.88 2.20 -20.06
CA SER A 212 -15.48 1.15 -19.22
C SER A 212 -16.30 1.74 -18.08
N PHE A 213 -15.80 2.79 -17.42
CA PHE A 213 -16.56 3.50 -16.38
C PHE A 213 -17.79 4.22 -16.96
N PHE A 214 -17.62 4.88 -18.11
CA PHE A 214 -18.72 5.54 -18.81
C PHE A 214 -19.89 4.56 -19.11
N ALA A 215 -19.56 3.41 -19.66
CA ALA A 215 -20.53 2.36 -19.91
C ALA A 215 -21.13 1.76 -18.64
N ALA A 216 -20.32 1.51 -17.60
CA ALA A 216 -20.79 0.95 -16.32
C ALA A 216 -21.74 1.88 -15.56
N LEU A 217 -21.56 3.21 -15.71
CA LEU A 217 -22.44 4.21 -15.15
C LEU A 217 -23.75 4.39 -15.96
N GLY A 218 -23.90 3.68 -17.08
CA GLY A 218 -25.07 3.78 -17.95
C GLY A 218 -25.13 5.11 -18.73
N LEU A 219 -23.96 5.75 -18.91
CA LEU A 219 -23.86 7.00 -19.69
C LEU A 219 -23.85 6.68 -21.19
N ASP A 220 -24.49 7.51 -22.00
CA ASP A 220 -24.70 7.25 -23.43
C ASP A 220 -24.34 8.43 -24.34
N SER A 221 -24.02 9.60 -23.77
CA SER A 221 -23.69 10.80 -24.53
C SER A 221 -22.45 11.53 -24.01
N GLU A 222 -21.36 11.39 -24.75
CA GLU A 222 -20.11 12.14 -24.50
C GLU A 222 -20.26 13.64 -24.77
N SER A 223 -21.36 14.09 -25.39
CA SER A 223 -21.68 15.48 -25.61
C SER A 223 -22.47 16.12 -24.47
N SER A 224 -22.92 15.32 -23.48
CA SER A 224 -23.63 15.80 -22.31
C SER A 224 -22.66 16.27 -21.23
N PRO A 225 -22.65 17.55 -20.84
CA PRO A 225 -21.80 18.05 -19.77
C PRO A 225 -22.06 17.36 -18.43
N ASP A 226 -23.32 17.04 -18.12
CA ASP A 226 -23.70 16.39 -16.85
C ASP A 226 -23.17 14.95 -16.78
N GLN A 227 -23.27 14.20 -17.88
CA GLN A 227 -22.74 12.84 -17.96
C GLN A 227 -21.20 12.83 -17.90
N LEU A 228 -20.54 13.76 -18.57
CA LEU A 228 -19.09 13.92 -18.44
C LEU A 228 -18.67 14.28 -17.02
N ALA A 229 -19.41 15.16 -16.36
CA ALA A 229 -19.14 15.52 -14.96
C ALA A 229 -19.31 14.31 -14.02
N GLU A 230 -20.25 13.41 -14.31
CA GLU A 230 -20.42 12.17 -13.56
C GLU A 230 -19.24 11.22 -13.76
N LEU A 231 -18.80 11.03 -15.00
CA LEU A 231 -17.59 10.28 -15.31
C LEU A 231 -16.35 10.87 -14.59
N GLU A 232 -16.16 12.18 -14.67
CA GLU A 232 -15.03 12.86 -14.02
C GLU A 232 -15.03 12.63 -12.50
N ARG A 233 -16.19 12.72 -11.84
CA ARG A 233 -16.33 12.40 -10.41
C ARG A 233 -15.91 10.95 -10.09
N ALA A 234 -16.28 9.99 -10.93
CA ALA A 234 -15.88 8.60 -10.75
C ALA A 234 -14.36 8.42 -10.90
N LEU A 235 -13.76 9.00 -11.94
CA LEU A 235 -12.32 8.95 -12.19
C LEU A 235 -11.52 9.69 -11.11
N GLU A 236 -12.04 10.80 -10.57
CA GLU A 236 -11.45 11.52 -9.44
C GLU A 236 -11.48 10.68 -8.18
N SER A 237 -12.61 10.02 -7.90
CA SER A 237 -12.75 9.11 -6.76
C SER A 237 -11.73 7.98 -6.80
N ASP A 238 -11.43 7.43 -7.96
CA ASP A 238 -10.38 6.44 -8.15
C ASP A 238 -8.97 6.97 -7.88
N SER A 239 -8.80 8.28 -7.96
CA SER A 239 -7.53 8.95 -7.71
C SER A 239 -7.41 9.48 -6.27
N ALA A 240 -8.48 9.46 -5.49
CA ALA A 240 -8.47 9.86 -4.09
C ALA A 240 -7.57 8.95 -3.24
N ARG A 241 -6.99 9.52 -2.17
CA ARG A 241 -6.26 8.72 -1.19
C ARG A 241 -7.25 7.81 -0.46
N PRO A 242 -7.08 6.48 -0.49
CA PRO A 242 -7.96 5.58 0.24
C PRO A 242 -7.74 5.70 1.75
N ALA A 243 -8.81 5.68 2.53
CA ALA A 243 -8.71 5.39 3.95
C ALA A 243 -8.22 3.95 4.15
N VAL A 244 -7.53 3.70 5.26
CA VAL A 244 -7.14 2.35 5.64
C VAL A 244 -8.30 1.75 6.44
N HIS A 245 -8.92 0.69 5.91
CA HIS A 245 -9.98 -0.02 6.62
C HIS A 245 -9.39 -1.25 7.32
N LEU A 246 -9.77 -1.41 8.57
CA LEU A 246 -9.51 -2.59 9.38
C LEU A 246 -10.80 -3.37 9.58
N VAL A 247 -10.67 -4.66 9.80
CA VAL A 247 -11.75 -5.53 10.26
C VAL A 247 -11.39 -6.05 11.66
N ALA A 248 -12.25 -5.83 12.63
CA ALA A 248 -12.18 -6.50 13.91
C ALA A 248 -12.61 -7.95 13.74
N ARG A 249 -11.97 -8.90 14.43
CA ARG A 249 -12.28 -10.33 14.30
C ARG A 249 -13.56 -10.66 15.09
N PRO A 250 -14.66 -11.07 14.43
CA PRO A 250 -15.90 -11.45 15.11
C PRO A 250 -15.67 -12.49 16.19
N GLY A 251 -16.30 -12.29 17.36
CA GLY A 251 -16.19 -13.17 18.53
C GLY A 251 -14.91 -13.02 19.35
N GLU A 252 -13.97 -12.15 18.96
CA GLU A 252 -12.73 -11.88 19.71
C GLU A 252 -12.58 -10.39 20.04
N LEU A 253 -12.94 -9.49 19.13
CA LEU A 253 -12.83 -8.05 19.31
C LEU A 253 -13.99 -7.37 18.58
N SER A 254 -14.63 -6.37 19.20
CA SER A 254 -15.64 -5.54 18.53
C SER A 254 -14.99 -4.39 17.76
N ALA A 255 -15.74 -3.79 16.81
CA ALA A 255 -15.28 -2.59 16.11
C ALA A 255 -15.09 -1.41 17.08
N GLU A 256 -15.99 -1.25 18.05
CA GLU A 256 -15.89 -0.21 19.09
C GLU A 256 -14.61 -0.34 19.92
N GLU A 257 -14.31 -1.55 20.42
CA GLU A 257 -13.07 -1.81 21.17
C GLU A 257 -11.82 -1.58 20.32
N LEU A 258 -11.85 -2.01 19.06
CA LEU A 258 -10.75 -1.74 18.11
C LEU A 258 -10.59 -0.25 17.89
N ALA A 259 -11.65 0.48 17.55
CA ALA A 259 -11.62 1.93 17.31
C ALA A 259 -11.06 2.68 18.51
N LEU A 260 -11.52 2.38 19.72
CA LEU A 260 -11.02 2.98 20.96
C LEU A 260 -9.52 2.68 21.19
N SER A 261 -9.08 1.45 20.91
CA SER A 261 -7.69 1.03 21.15
C SER A 261 -6.67 1.69 20.23
N ILE A 262 -7.07 2.04 19.00
CA ILE A 262 -6.18 2.60 17.98
C ILE A 262 -6.43 4.07 17.67
N GLY A 263 -7.48 4.68 18.25
CA GLY A 263 -7.90 6.05 17.92
C GLY A 263 -8.50 6.15 16.52
N GLY A 264 -9.18 5.12 16.04
CA GLY A 264 -9.88 5.08 14.77
C GLY A 264 -11.37 5.40 14.91
N GLU A 265 -12.09 5.36 13.79
CA GLU A 265 -13.54 5.53 13.70
C GLU A 265 -14.21 4.23 13.25
N GLU A 266 -15.37 3.89 13.81
CA GLU A 266 -16.15 2.75 13.34
C GLU A 266 -16.59 2.92 11.89
N GLY A 267 -16.61 1.81 11.15
CA GLY A 267 -17.03 1.80 9.74
C GLY A 267 -18.52 2.09 9.56
N THR A 268 -18.87 2.57 8.39
CA THR A 268 -20.25 3.01 8.09
C THR A 268 -21.19 1.82 7.80
N TYR A 269 -20.68 0.77 7.16
CA TYR A 269 -21.53 -0.30 6.59
C TYR A 269 -21.31 -1.67 7.23
N SER A 270 -20.10 -1.98 7.68
CA SER A 270 -19.80 -3.25 8.33
C SER A 270 -19.63 -3.05 9.84
N PRO A 271 -20.34 -3.82 10.69
CA PRO A 271 -20.21 -3.73 12.15
C PRO A 271 -18.83 -4.19 12.66
N TYR A 272 -17.97 -4.66 11.78
CA TYR A 272 -16.61 -5.07 12.11
C TYR A 272 -15.55 -4.11 11.56
N ALA A 273 -15.98 -3.09 10.78
CA ALA A 273 -15.06 -2.16 10.14
C ALA A 273 -14.61 -1.05 11.10
N VAL A 274 -13.34 -0.67 10.98
CA VAL A 274 -12.76 0.51 11.62
C VAL A 274 -11.89 1.24 10.59
N TYR A 275 -12.03 2.56 10.52
CA TYR A 275 -11.18 3.41 9.68
C TYR A 275 -9.99 3.91 10.48
N LEU A 276 -8.82 3.80 9.89
CA LEU A 276 -7.57 4.33 10.43
C LEU A 276 -7.14 5.53 9.57
N ASP A 277 -7.12 6.71 10.14
CA ASP A 277 -6.76 7.94 9.43
C ASP A 277 -5.28 8.02 9.13
N GLU A 278 -4.43 7.65 10.09
CA GLU A 278 -2.97 7.76 9.98
C GLU A 278 -2.26 6.56 10.62
N GLY A 279 -1.05 6.31 10.18
CA GLY A 279 -0.17 5.30 10.77
C GLY A 279 0.05 4.07 9.88
N ASP A 280 0.91 3.17 10.36
CA ASP A 280 1.18 1.87 9.75
C ASP A 280 0.32 0.80 10.46
N PRO A 281 -0.72 0.26 9.82
CA PRO A 281 -1.58 -0.74 10.44
C PRO A 281 -0.82 -1.99 10.90
N GLY A 282 0.32 -2.30 10.28
CA GLY A 282 1.18 -3.41 10.68
C GLY A 282 1.89 -3.22 12.02
N GLN A 283 1.88 -2.00 12.59
CA GLN A 283 2.43 -1.71 13.92
C GLN A 283 1.38 -1.80 15.03
N LEU A 284 0.10 -1.83 14.68
CA LEU A 284 -0.99 -1.90 15.65
C LEU A 284 -0.98 -3.26 16.36
N GLU A 285 -1.09 -3.24 17.70
CA GLU A 285 -1.10 -4.43 18.53
C GLU A 285 -2.23 -5.40 18.14
N PRO A 286 -3.49 -4.96 17.95
CA PRO A 286 -4.57 -5.86 17.54
C PRO A 286 -4.31 -6.56 16.20
N VAL A 287 -3.62 -5.89 15.26
CA VAL A 287 -3.25 -6.49 13.96
C VAL A 287 -2.12 -7.51 14.12
N ARG A 288 -1.15 -7.24 14.97
CA ARG A 288 -0.04 -8.16 15.27
C ARG A 288 -0.51 -9.41 16.02
N GLU A 289 -1.49 -9.24 16.87
CA GLU A 289 -2.13 -10.32 17.65
C GLU A 289 -3.23 -11.05 16.87
N ARG A 290 -3.51 -10.59 15.63
CA ARG A 290 -4.54 -11.15 14.75
C ARG A 290 -5.98 -10.99 15.25
N LEU A 291 -6.21 -10.09 16.18
CA LEU A 291 -7.54 -9.67 16.62
C LEU A 291 -8.19 -8.72 15.59
N ALA A 292 -7.37 -8.12 14.74
CA ALA A 292 -7.81 -7.32 13.62
C ALA A 292 -6.95 -7.57 12.37
N ALA A 293 -7.44 -7.19 11.21
CA ALA A 293 -6.70 -7.26 9.94
C ALA A 293 -7.00 -6.06 9.05
N VAL A 294 -6.11 -5.77 8.10
CA VAL A 294 -6.39 -4.79 7.04
C VAL A 294 -7.31 -5.44 6.02
N GLN A 295 -8.54 -4.94 5.91
CA GLN A 295 -9.51 -5.41 4.92
C GLN A 295 -10.45 -4.28 4.53
N ASP A 296 -10.62 -4.08 3.23
CA ASP A 296 -11.58 -3.11 2.70
C ASP A 296 -13.00 -3.42 3.17
N GLU A 297 -13.75 -2.40 3.55
CA GLU A 297 -15.11 -2.58 4.08
C GLU A 297 -16.05 -3.23 3.05
N GLY A 298 -15.93 -2.88 1.76
CA GLY A 298 -16.67 -3.56 0.71
C GLY A 298 -16.37 -5.07 0.64
N SER A 299 -15.12 -5.47 0.86
CA SER A 299 -14.74 -6.89 0.96
C SER A 299 -15.31 -7.57 2.20
N GLN A 300 -15.48 -6.83 3.31
CA GLN A 300 -16.15 -7.33 4.51
C GLN A 300 -17.65 -7.58 4.23
N LEU A 301 -18.32 -6.64 3.54
CA LEU A 301 -19.73 -6.80 3.17
C LEU A 301 -19.98 -8.03 2.30
N ILE A 302 -19.09 -8.31 1.35
CA ILE A 302 -19.19 -9.50 0.50
C ILE A 302 -19.08 -10.78 1.35
N ALA A 303 -18.10 -10.88 2.22
CA ALA A 303 -17.92 -12.05 3.09
C ALA A 303 -19.12 -12.23 4.06
N ARG A 304 -19.62 -11.13 4.61
CA ARG A 304 -20.81 -11.11 5.46
C ARG A 304 -22.07 -11.54 4.71
N ALA A 305 -22.27 -11.04 3.49
CA ALA A 305 -23.43 -11.41 2.68
C ALA A 305 -23.54 -12.92 2.49
N VAL A 306 -22.41 -13.60 2.28
CA VAL A 306 -22.38 -15.06 2.18
C VAL A 306 -22.62 -15.75 3.52
N ALA A 307 -21.98 -15.25 4.61
CA ALA A 307 -22.06 -15.88 5.92
C ALA A 307 -23.41 -15.65 6.63
N GLU A 308 -24.05 -14.49 6.42
CA GLU A 308 -25.21 -14.05 7.18
C GLU A 308 -26.55 -14.25 6.44
N VAL A 309 -26.55 -14.57 5.12
CA VAL A 309 -27.80 -14.83 4.41
C VAL A 309 -28.50 -16.08 4.99
N PRO A 310 -29.80 -16.04 5.28
CA PRO A 310 -30.51 -17.21 5.74
C PRO A 310 -30.52 -18.33 4.69
N VAL A 311 -30.10 -19.54 5.07
CA VAL A 311 -30.12 -20.72 4.20
C VAL A 311 -30.88 -21.84 4.93
N GLU A 312 -31.95 -22.34 4.32
CA GLU A 312 -32.74 -23.43 4.87
C GLU A 312 -31.92 -24.74 4.83
N GLY A 313 -31.83 -25.40 5.97
CA GLY A 313 -31.11 -26.67 6.09
C GLY A 313 -29.57 -26.54 6.06
N ASP A 314 -29.03 -25.36 6.34
CA ASP A 314 -27.58 -25.13 6.43
C ASP A 314 -26.93 -26.13 7.40
N GLN A 315 -25.98 -26.91 6.87
CA GLN A 315 -25.20 -27.90 7.63
C GLN A 315 -23.83 -27.34 8.07
N GLY A 316 -23.58 -26.07 7.81
CA GLY A 316 -22.33 -25.41 8.16
C GLY A 316 -21.14 -25.76 7.26
N LYS A 317 -21.38 -26.18 6.03
CA LYS A 317 -20.34 -26.45 5.02
C LYS A 317 -20.24 -25.28 4.05
N TRP A 318 -19.26 -24.44 4.24
CA TRP A 318 -19.07 -23.24 3.41
C TRP A 318 -17.81 -23.37 2.53
N LEU A 319 -17.81 -22.66 1.41
CA LEU A 319 -16.71 -22.67 0.44
C LEU A 319 -16.34 -21.23 0.05
N ASP A 320 -15.04 -20.92 0.04
CA ASP A 320 -14.44 -19.76 -0.64
C ASP A 320 -13.57 -20.27 -1.80
N LEU A 321 -14.10 -20.19 -3.03
CA LEU A 321 -13.50 -20.84 -4.22
C LEU A 321 -12.26 -20.11 -4.76
N CYS A 322 -12.06 -18.82 -4.40
CA CYS A 322 -10.93 -18.00 -4.86
C CYS A 322 -10.36 -17.20 -3.68
N ALA A 323 -9.95 -17.89 -2.64
CA ALA A 323 -9.74 -17.35 -1.30
C ALA A 323 -8.56 -16.36 -1.14
N GLY A 324 -7.58 -16.37 -2.04
CA GLY A 324 -6.36 -15.56 -1.86
C GLY A 324 -6.57 -14.04 -1.95
N PRO A 325 -5.97 -13.27 -1.07
CA PRO A 325 -4.94 -13.61 -0.08
C PRO A 325 -5.46 -14.01 1.32
N GLY A 326 -6.76 -14.24 1.52
CA GLY A 326 -7.31 -14.78 2.77
C GLY A 326 -8.21 -13.85 3.58
N GLY A 327 -8.39 -12.59 3.19
CA GLY A 327 -9.18 -11.64 3.98
C GLY A 327 -10.65 -12.05 4.12
N LYS A 328 -11.32 -12.43 3.01
CA LYS A 328 -12.71 -12.89 3.01
C LYS A 328 -12.83 -14.23 3.72
N ALA A 329 -11.95 -15.20 3.40
CA ALA A 329 -11.90 -16.49 4.08
C ALA A 329 -11.71 -16.37 5.60
N ALA A 330 -10.90 -15.42 6.07
CA ALA A 330 -10.68 -15.18 7.49
C ALA A 330 -11.94 -14.62 8.18
N LEU A 331 -12.63 -13.67 7.55
CA LEU A 331 -13.88 -13.14 8.10
C LEU A 331 -14.99 -14.20 8.10
N MET A 332 -15.15 -14.93 6.99
CA MET A 332 -16.09 -16.07 6.93
C MET A 332 -15.75 -17.14 7.99
N GLY A 333 -14.46 -17.44 8.18
CA GLY A 333 -14.02 -18.41 9.20
C GLY A 333 -14.28 -17.95 10.62
N ALA A 334 -14.17 -16.66 10.91
CA ALA A 334 -14.52 -16.12 12.23
C ALA A 334 -16.04 -16.20 12.50
N LEU A 335 -16.86 -15.91 11.49
CA LEU A 335 -18.33 -16.05 11.56
C LEU A 335 -18.72 -17.52 11.63
N ALA A 336 -18.13 -18.39 10.81
CA ALA A 336 -18.35 -19.84 10.84
C ALA A 336 -18.05 -20.44 12.22
N ARG A 337 -17.03 -19.96 12.93
CA ARG A 337 -16.72 -20.41 14.29
C ARG A 337 -17.85 -20.09 15.27
N ILE A 338 -18.49 -18.94 15.11
CA ILE A 338 -19.63 -18.54 15.95
C ILE A 338 -20.85 -19.44 15.68
N ASP A 339 -21.07 -19.75 14.39
CA ASP A 339 -22.22 -20.55 13.95
C ASP A 339 -21.99 -22.06 14.04
N GLY A 340 -20.79 -22.50 14.45
CA GLY A 340 -20.43 -23.93 14.49
C GLY A 340 -20.19 -24.53 13.10
N ALA A 341 -19.94 -23.67 12.09
CA ALA A 341 -19.67 -24.04 10.71
C ALA A 341 -18.17 -24.18 10.41
N SER A 342 -17.83 -24.59 9.20
CA SER A 342 -16.46 -24.67 8.69
C SER A 342 -16.37 -24.17 7.24
N VAL A 343 -15.20 -23.68 6.84
CA VAL A 343 -14.95 -23.15 5.51
C VAL A 343 -13.85 -23.95 4.81
N ASP A 344 -14.12 -24.45 3.61
CA ASP A 344 -13.07 -24.86 2.68
C ASP A 344 -12.67 -23.66 1.83
N ALA A 345 -11.37 -23.36 1.76
CA ALA A 345 -10.81 -22.22 1.04
C ALA A 345 -9.88 -22.69 -0.06
N VAL A 346 -10.18 -22.39 -1.32
CA VAL A 346 -9.41 -22.82 -2.49
C VAL A 346 -8.59 -21.67 -3.06
N GLU A 347 -7.33 -21.90 -3.35
CA GLU A 347 -6.45 -20.93 -4.01
C GLU A 347 -5.45 -21.68 -4.91
N SER A 348 -5.39 -21.29 -6.18
CA SER A 348 -4.56 -21.97 -7.20
C SER A 348 -3.05 -21.70 -7.01
N SER A 349 -2.66 -20.54 -6.53
CA SER A 349 -1.27 -20.18 -6.29
C SER A 349 -0.78 -20.69 -4.94
N ALA A 350 0.25 -21.54 -4.91
CA ALA A 350 0.84 -22.04 -3.66
C ALA A 350 1.30 -20.94 -2.73
N HIS A 351 1.89 -19.87 -3.28
CA HIS A 351 2.31 -18.70 -2.48
C HIS A 351 1.11 -17.99 -1.85
N ARG A 352 0.03 -17.78 -2.60
CA ARG A 352 -1.18 -17.11 -2.07
C ARG A 352 -1.93 -18.01 -1.11
N ALA A 353 -1.99 -19.33 -1.34
CA ALA A 353 -2.55 -20.31 -0.42
C ALA A 353 -1.84 -20.26 0.96
N GLU A 354 -0.52 -20.04 0.98
CA GLU A 354 0.20 -19.85 2.24
C GLU A 354 -0.21 -18.54 2.97
N LEU A 355 -0.52 -17.49 2.23
CA LEU A 355 -1.08 -16.26 2.83
C LEU A 355 -2.47 -16.52 3.42
N VAL A 356 -3.32 -17.29 2.73
CA VAL A 356 -4.63 -17.71 3.25
C VAL A 356 -4.46 -18.49 4.55
N ARG A 357 -3.55 -19.50 4.61
CA ARG A 357 -3.28 -20.26 5.84
C ARG A 357 -2.89 -19.36 7.01
N LYS A 358 -2.04 -18.38 6.75
CA LYS A 358 -1.62 -17.41 7.78
C LYS A 358 -2.75 -16.50 8.24
N ALA A 359 -3.61 -16.06 7.33
CA ALA A 359 -4.74 -15.19 7.64
C ALA A 359 -5.83 -15.92 8.45
N THR A 360 -6.00 -17.22 8.18
CA THR A 360 -7.04 -18.06 8.77
C THR A 360 -6.55 -18.94 9.93
N ASP A 361 -5.32 -18.75 10.39
CA ASP A 361 -4.75 -19.53 11.51
C ASP A 361 -5.61 -19.40 12.77
N GLY A 362 -5.94 -20.54 13.37
CA GLY A 362 -6.84 -20.64 14.53
C GLY A 362 -8.33 -20.55 14.20
N LEU A 363 -8.73 -20.48 12.93
CA LEU A 363 -10.12 -20.47 12.47
C LEU A 363 -10.52 -21.83 11.87
N PRO A 364 -11.81 -22.18 11.83
CA PRO A 364 -12.29 -23.42 11.21
C PRO A 364 -12.24 -23.35 9.68
N VAL A 365 -11.06 -23.07 9.12
CA VAL A 365 -10.82 -22.93 7.69
C VAL A 365 -9.79 -23.96 7.23
N ARG A 366 -10.15 -24.77 6.24
CA ARG A 366 -9.25 -25.71 5.56
C ARG A 366 -8.82 -25.15 4.21
N VAL A 367 -7.51 -24.99 4.01
CA VAL A 367 -6.97 -24.37 2.79
C VAL A 367 -6.47 -25.43 1.81
N HIS A 368 -7.04 -25.43 0.60
CA HIS A 368 -6.70 -26.28 -0.51
C HIS A 368 -5.91 -25.49 -1.57
N THR A 369 -4.79 -26.05 -2.01
CA THR A 369 -4.04 -25.47 -3.13
C THR A 369 -4.44 -26.19 -4.40
N ALA A 370 -5.44 -25.66 -5.12
CA ALA A 370 -6.05 -26.29 -6.29
C ALA A 370 -6.64 -25.22 -7.23
N ASP A 371 -6.90 -25.62 -8.47
CA ASP A 371 -7.67 -24.80 -9.42
C ASP A 371 -9.16 -24.82 -9.01
N GLY A 372 -9.78 -23.64 -8.89
CA GLY A 372 -11.18 -23.53 -8.51
C GLY A 372 -12.16 -24.19 -9.50
N ARG A 373 -11.76 -24.39 -10.76
CA ARG A 373 -12.55 -25.10 -11.78
C ARG A 373 -12.62 -26.61 -11.56
N ASP A 374 -11.62 -27.16 -10.87
CA ASP A 374 -11.58 -28.57 -10.47
C ASP A 374 -10.84 -28.69 -9.13
N PRO A 375 -11.47 -28.27 -8.01
CA PRO A 375 -10.82 -28.23 -6.71
C PRO A 375 -10.65 -29.63 -6.07
N GLY A 376 -11.19 -30.67 -6.66
CA GLY A 376 -11.17 -32.03 -6.10
C GLY A 376 -12.00 -32.19 -4.82
N LEU A 377 -12.95 -31.29 -4.58
CA LEU A 377 -13.81 -31.29 -3.39
C LEU A 377 -15.15 -31.96 -3.69
N ALA A 378 -15.70 -32.64 -2.70
CA ALA A 378 -17.04 -33.21 -2.80
C ALA A 378 -18.10 -32.09 -2.82
N PRO A 379 -19.14 -32.18 -3.64
CA PRO A 379 -20.24 -31.21 -3.68
C PRO A 379 -21.06 -31.23 -2.38
N GLY A 380 -21.97 -30.24 -2.25
CA GLY A 380 -22.88 -30.17 -1.13
C GLY A 380 -22.46 -29.12 -0.09
N TYR A 381 -21.96 -27.99 -0.58
CA TYR A 381 -21.77 -26.77 0.23
C TYR A 381 -23.09 -26.02 0.36
N ASP A 382 -23.36 -25.53 1.56
CA ASP A 382 -24.54 -24.71 1.85
C ASP A 382 -24.37 -23.27 1.35
N ARG A 383 -23.12 -22.80 1.40
CA ARG A 383 -22.73 -21.44 1.00
C ARG A 383 -21.46 -21.46 0.19
N VAL A 384 -21.46 -20.76 -0.93
CA VAL A 384 -20.30 -20.65 -1.82
C VAL A 384 -20.00 -19.19 -2.12
N LEU A 385 -18.77 -18.78 -1.84
CA LEU A 385 -18.22 -17.51 -2.28
C LEU A 385 -17.33 -17.74 -3.51
N VAL A 386 -17.62 -17.01 -4.58
CA VAL A 386 -16.76 -16.96 -5.77
C VAL A 386 -16.30 -15.52 -5.96
N ASP A 387 -15.24 -15.13 -5.24
CA ASP A 387 -14.54 -13.85 -5.44
C ASP A 387 -13.51 -14.03 -6.55
N ALA A 388 -14.00 -14.20 -7.77
CA ALA A 388 -13.22 -14.60 -8.93
C ALA A 388 -12.12 -13.59 -9.31
N PRO A 389 -11.01 -14.05 -9.92
CA PRO A 389 -10.02 -13.15 -10.49
C PRO A 389 -10.64 -12.14 -11.43
N CYS A 390 -10.29 -10.85 -11.29
CA CYS A 390 -10.85 -9.76 -12.07
C CYS A 390 -9.77 -8.76 -12.53
N SER A 391 -10.18 -7.77 -13.33
CA SER A 391 -9.30 -6.68 -13.78
C SER A 391 -8.77 -5.81 -12.63
N GLY A 392 -9.48 -5.76 -11.52
CA GLY A 392 -9.13 -4.92 -10.35
C GLY A 392 -9.45 -3.44 -10.54
N LEU A 393 -10.26 -3.06 -11.55
CA LEU A 393 -10.61 -1.65 -11.79
C LEU A 393 -11.36 -1.01 -10.62
N GLY A 394 -12.12 -1.77 -9.84
CA GLY A 394 -12.76 -1.28 -8.61
C GLY A 394 -11.78 -0.99 -7.45
N ALA A 395 -10.49 -1.33 -7.60
CA ALA A 395 -9.47 -1.15 -6.57
C ALA A 395 -8.36 -0.15 -6.96
N LEU A 396 -8.55 0.67 -8.00
CA LEU A 396 -7.54 1.58 -8.55
C LEU A 396 -7.03 2.61 -7.53
N ARG A 397 -7.84 3.03 -6.57
CA ARG A 397 -7.39 3.90 -5.47
C ARG A 397 -6.25 3.27 -4.66
N ARG A 398 -6.33 1.95 -4.41
CA ARG A 398 -5.37 1.18 -3.60
C ARG A 398 -4.24 0.59 -4.43
N ARG A 399 -4.48 0.38 -5.73
CA ARG A 399 -3.57 -0.26 -6.68
C ARG A 399 -3.51 0.54 -7.98
N PRO A 400 -2.98 1.78 -7.95
CA PRO A 400 -2.96 2.67 -9.10
C PRO A 400 -2.14 2.12 -10.27
N GLU A 401 -1.17 1.25 -10.01
CA GLU A 401 -0.39 0.56 -11.03
C GLU A 401 -1.25 -0.30 -11.97
N ALA A 402 -2.40 -0.78 -11.51
CA ALA A 402 -3.31 -1.59 -12.32
C ALA A 402 -3.83 -0.85 -13.56
N ARG A 403 -3.89 0.50 -13.52
CA ARG A 403 -4.25 1.32 -14.69
C ARG A 403 -3.33 1.09 -15.88
N TRP A 404 -2.05 0.82 -15.60
CA TRP A 404 -0.98 0.80 -16.60
C TRP A 404 -0.49 -0.60 -16.94
N THR A 405 -0.87 -1.59 -16.11
CA THR A 405 -0.48 -3.00 -16.29
C THR A 405 -1.59 -3.87 -16.87
N LYS A 406 -2.81 -3.34 -16.96
CA LYS A 406 -3.97 -4.01 -17.54
C LYS A 406 -4.32 -3.43 -18.90
N SER A 407 -4.84 -4.30 -19.75
CA SER A 407 -5.34 -3.96 -21.08
C SER A 407 -6.81 -4.36 -21.23
N GLU A 408 -7.47 -3.85 -22.25
CA GLU A 408 -8.84 -4.22 -22.59
C GLU A 408 -8.96 -5.72 -22.96
N GLN A 409 -7.89 -6.30 -23.52
CA GLN A 409 -7.83 -7.73 -23.86
C GLN A 409 -7.87 -8.63 -22.61
N ASP A 410 -7.23 -8.21 -21.50
CA ASP A 410 -7.25 -8.98 -20.24
C ASP A 410 -8.68 -9.21 -19.74
N ILE A 411 -9.63 -8.31 -20.05
CA ILE A 411 -11.02 -8.43 -19.62
C ILE A 411 -11.68 -9.65 -20.27
N ALA A 412 -11.46 -9.87 -21.56
CA ALA A 412 -12.05 -11.02 -22.29
C ALA A 412 -11.56 -12.35 -21.71
N GLU A 413 -10.26 -12.46 -21.41
CA GLU A 413 -9.67 -13.65 -20.81
C GLU A 413 -10.22 -13.91 -19.39
N LEU A 414 -10.33 -12.85 -18.59
CA LEU A 414 -10.87 -12.93 -17.23
C LEU A 414 -12.35 -13.30 -17.23
N THR A 415 -13.14 -12.78 -18.17
CA THR A 415 -14.57 -13.12 -18.28
C THR A 415 -14.78 -14.60 -18.58
N THR A 416 -13.93 -15.18 -19.45
CA THR A 416 -13.96 -16.63 -19.73
C THR A 416 -13.65 -17.42 -18.45
N LEU A 417 -12.55 -17.07 -17.75
CA LEU A 417 -12.19 -17.73 -16.50
C LEU A 417 -13.29 -17.61 -15.43
N GLN A 418 -13.93 -16.44 -15.32
CA GLN A 418 -15.03 -16.23 -14.37
C GLN A 418 -16.22 -17.14 -14.69
N SER A 419 -16.56 -17.30 -15.98
CA SER A 419 -17.61 -18.21 -16.41
C SER A 419 -17.27 -19.68 -16.10
N ASP A 420 -16.02 -20.09 -16.33
CA ASP A 420 -15.55 -21.45 -16.02
C ASP A 420 -15.55 -21.75 -14.51
N LEU A 421 -15.33 -20.72 -13.65
CA LEU A 421 -15.38 -20.87 -12.18
C LEU A 421 -16.81 -20.99 -11.65
N LEU A 422 -17.80 -20.49 -12.40
CA LEU A 422 -19.22 -20.53 -12.03
C LEU A 422 -19.93 -21.80 -12.55
N ALA A 423 -19.34 -22.51 -13.51
CA ALA A 423 -19.88 -23.72 -14.10
C ALA A 423 -19.68 -24.95 -13.21
#